data_8f06fb2f16c1325acb1a2051c7c28a57
#
_entry.id   8f06fb2f16c1325acb1a2051c7c28a57
#
_cell.length_a   1.000
_cell.length_b   1.000
_cell.length_c   1.000
_cell.angle_alpha   90.00
_cell.angle_beta   90.00
_cell.angle_gamma   90.00
#
_symmetry.space_group_name_H-M   'P 1'
#
loop_
_entity.id
_entity.type
_entity.pdbx_description
1 polymer ?
#
loop_
_entity_poly.entity_id
_entity_poly.type
_entity_poly.pdbx_seq_one_letter_code
_entity_poly.pdbx_strand_id
1 'polypeptide(L)'
;KTEQELIDSTMVESLTRLFGITAFAVSDPSFISHAQNNASSEGLYNDEHHLLGIRLDTYNETTKQFQAPYYIILKRNDKNDEFFIFKHTIPKYIHLTELESRYLNLDLNKFVSEVYTRLSLVLRKKIMLEKVETSLKGIELIDADLSFSKVTFQLSNGLKLQLLLDFTEVANACVLESANARLSTDKKLLVQSIMKGSYFTLVDKFQSALEVMKPDYSM
;
A
#
# COMPACT_ATOMS: atom_id res chain seq x y z
N LYS A 1 26.88 -10.65 -24.50
CA LYS A 1 25.66 -9.91 -24.85
C LYS A 1 26.00 -8.91 -25.94
N THR A 2 25.23 -8.87 -27.00
CA THR A 2 25.39 -7.87 -28.05
C THR A 2 24.99 -6.50 -27.57
N GLU A 3 25.49 -5.42 -28.19
CA GLU A 3 25.15 -4.03 -27.82
C GLU A 3 23.62 -3.80 -27.89
N GLN A 4 22.94 -4.48 -28.84
CA GLN A 4 21.47 -4.44 -28.98
C GLN A 4 20.76 -5.09 -27.79
N GLU A 5 21.23 -6.22 -27.29
CA GLU A 5 20.67 -6.89 -26.09
C GLU A 5 20.84 -6.05 -24.82
N LEU A 6 21.93 -5.28 -24.72
CA LEU A 6 22.15 -4.33 -23.62
C LEU A 6 21.18 -3.14 -23.70
N ILE A 7 20.96 -2.59 -24.90
CA ILE A 7 20.02 -1.48 -25.13
C ILE A 7 18.60 -1.93 -24.81
N ASP A 8 18.19 -3.10 -25.31
CA ASP A 8 16.85 -3.65 -25.07
C ASP A 8 16.63 -3.95 -23.57
N SER A 9 17.63 -4.51 -22.89
CA SER A 9 17.59 -4.73 -21.44
C SER A 9 17.43 -3.42 -20.67
N THR A 10 18.20 -2.38 -21.04
CA THR A 10 18.14 -1.06 -20.38
C THR A 10 16.80 -0.36 -20.64
N MET A 11 16.23 -0.48 -21.83
CA MET A 11 14.91 0.04 -22.16
C MET A 11 13.81 -0.66 -21.37
N VAL A 12 13.86 -1.99 -21.27
CA VAL A 12 12.89 -2.78 -20.46
C VAL A 12 12.98 -2.41 -18.98
N GLU A 13 14.19 -2.28 -18.44
CA GLU A 13 14.39 -1.84 -17.05
C GLU A 13 13.85 -0.41 -16.83
N SER A 14 14.06 0.50 -17.77
CA SER A 14 13.56 1.88 -17.68
C SER A 14 12.04 1.93 -17.75
N LEU A 15 11.41 1.15 -18.62
CA LEU A 15 9.95 1.04 -18.73
C LEU A 15 9.35 0.41 -17.46
N THR A 16 9.97 -0.65 -16.92
CA THR A 16 9.51 -1.31 -15.70
C THR A 16 9.61 -0.37 -14.49
N ARG A 17 10.64 0.45 -14.42
CA ARG A 17 10.77 1.51 -13.38
C ARG A 17 9.66 2.55 -13.46
N LEU A 18 9.21 2.92 -14.67
CA LEU A 18 8.09 3.84 -14.85
C LEU A 18 6.78 3.27 -14.30
N PHE A 19 6.60 1.95 -14.33
CA PHE A 19 5.44 1.27 -13.74
C PHE A 19 5.60 0.98 -12.24
N GLY A 20 6.75 1.31 -11.63
CA GLY A 20 7.01 1.11 -10.21
C GLY A 20 7.32 -0.33 -9.81
N ILE A 21 7.58 -1.22 -10.75
CA ILE A 21 7.95 -2.62 -10.50
C ILE A 21 9.25 -2.91 -11.24
N THR A 22 10.27 -3.41 -10.52
CA THR A 22 11.56 -3.79 -11.11
C THR A 22 11.99 -5.15 -10.57
N ALA A 23 12.33 -6.07 -11.46
CA ALA A 23 12.94 -7.35 -11.13
C ALA A 23 14.45 -7.30 -11.38
N PHE A 24 15.25 -7.92 -10.51
CA PHE A 24 16.69 -7.95 -10.60
C PHE A 24 17.27 -9.22 -9.97
N ALA A 25 18.42 -9.67 -10.46
CA ALA A 25 19.13 -10.79 -9.87
C ALA A 25 19.89 -10.36 -8.62
N VAL A 26 19.88 -11.19 -7.59
CA VAL A 26 20.62 -10.99 -6.33
C VAL A 26 21.52 -12.20 -6.12
N SER A 27 22.81 -11.98 -5.88
CA SER A 27 23.74 -13.07 -5.54
C SER A 27 23.43 -13.61 -4.14
N ASP A 28 23.33 -14.91 -3.98
CA ASP A 28 23.12 -15.54 -2.67
C ASP A 28 24.44 -15.50 -1.86
N PRO A 29 24.50 -14.74 -0.76
CA PRO A 29 25.73 -14.61 0.02
C PRO A 29 26.18 -15.92 0.70
N SER A 30 25.30 -16.91 0.84
CA SER A 30 25.67 -18.20 1.40
C SER A 30 26.62 -19.01 0.50
N PHE A 31 26.67 -18.73 -0.80
CA PHE A 31 27.57 -19.41 -1.74
C PHE A 31 28.94 -18.72 -1.87
N ILE A 32 29.05 -17.45 -1.54
CA ILE A 32 30.33 -16.71 -1.61
C ILE A 32 31.34 -17.28 -0.60
N SER A 33 30.89 -17.73 0.56
CA SER A 33 31.76 -18.31 1.61
C SER A 33 32.32 -19.68 1.24
N HIS A 34 31.72 -20.44 0.35
CA HIS A 34 32.22 -21.73 -0.12
C HIS A 34 33.16 -21.62 -1.32
N ALA A 35 33.03 -20.59 -2.16
CA ALA A 35 33.90 -20.37 -3.30
C ALA A 35 35.32 -19.91 -2.92
N GLN A 36 35.50 -19.30 -1.75
CA GLN A 36 36.83 -18.88 -1.25
C GLN A 36 37.71 -20.07 -0.81
N ASN A 37 37.15 -21.24 -0.57
CA ASN A 37 37.90 -22.42 -0.11
C ASN A 37 38.30 -23.39 -1.25
N ASN A 38 37.79 -23.19 -2.47
CA ASN A 38 38.12 -24.00 -3.65
C ASN A 38 38.60 -23.10 -4.80
N ALA A 39 39.87 -22.70 -4.75
CA ALA A 39 40.50 -21.91 -5.80
C ALA A 39 40.77 -22.76 -7.05
N SER A 40 39.77 -23.07 -7.85
CA SER A 40 39.89 -23.43 -9.25
C SER A 40 38.97 -22.50 -10.06
N SER A 41 39.62 -21.67 -10.85
CA SER A 41 39.08 -20.48 -11.51
C SER A 41 38.30 -20.74 -12.81
N GLU A 42 37.55 -21.82 -12.92
CA GLU A 42 36.70 -22.09 -14.07
C GLU A 42 35.29 -22.40 -13.60
N GLY A 43 34.39 -21.41 -13.70
CA GLY A 43 32.96 -21.63 -13.46
C GLY A 43 32.22 -20.59 -12.59
N LEU A 44 32.67 -19.35 -12.56
CA LEU A 44 32.08 -18.28 -11.70
C LEU A 44 30.74 -17.72 -12.17
N TYR A 45 30.14 -18.27 -13.21
CA TYR A 45 28.80 -17.90 -13.72
C TYR A 45 27.88 -19.12 -13.84
N ASN A 46 27.70 -19.87 -12.74
CA ASN A 46 26.56 -20.78 -12.71
C ASN A 46 25.33 -19.96 -12.35
N ASP A 47 24.39 -19.86 -13.30
CA ASP A 47 23.08 -19.19 -13.18
C ASP A 47 22.18 -19.80 -12.07
N GLU A 48 22.61 -20.87 -11.42
CA GLU A 48 21.82 -21.68 -10.48
C GLU A 48 21.70 -21.08 -9.06
N HIS A 49 22.45 -20.00 -8.74
CA HIS A 49 22.54 -19.48 -7.35
C HIS A 49 22.10 -18.02 -7.21
N HIS A 50 21.25 -17.56 -8.10
CA HIS A 50 20.70 -16.23 -8.02
C HIS A 50 19.33 -16.21 -7.32
N LEU A 51 19.18 -15.29 -6.38
CA LEU A 51 17.89 -14.92 -5.82
C LEU A 51 17.21 -13.94 -6.77
N LEU A 52 15.90 -14.00 -6.89
CA LEU A 52 15.11 -13.02 -7.64
C LEU A 52 14.69 -11.90 -6.70
N GLY A 53 15.22 -10.70 -6.91
CA GLY A 53 14.80 -9.48 -6.24
C GLY A 53 13.67 -8.81 -7.00
N ILE A 54 12.65 -8.35 -6.25
CA ILE A 54 11.54 -7.54 -6.77
C ILE A 54 11.52 -6.25 -5.97
N ARG A 55 11.60 -5.12 -6.64
CA ARG A 55 11.48 -3.78 -6.07
C ARG A 55 10.14 -3.19 -6.50
N LEU A 56 9.43 -2.60 -5.54
CA LEU A 56 8.12 -1.99 -5.71
C LEU A 56 8.18 -0.54 -5.26
N ASP A 57 8.01 0.40 -6.18
CA ASP A 57 8.03 1.84 -5.96
C ASP A 57 6.62 2.40 -6.11
N THR A 58 5.94 2.75 -5.03
CA THR A 58 4.63 3.40 -5.09
C THR A 58 4.79 4.89 -5.38
N TYR A 59 3.92 5.44 -6.23
CA TYR A 59 3.99 6.83 -6.67
C TYR A 59 2.92 7.69 -5.98
N ASN A 60 3.35 8.80 -5.39
CA ASN A 60 2.45 9.80 -4.80
C ASN A 60 2.09 10.85 -5.85
N GLU A 61 0.85 10.83 -6.30
CA GLU A 61 0.33 11.74 -7.33
C GLU A 61 0.27 13.20 -6.87
N THR A 62 0.17 13.46 -5.57
CA THR A 62 0.11 14.81 -5.00
C THR A 62 1.49 15.45 -4.96
N THR A 63 2.50 14.73 -4.45
CA THR A 63 3.87 15.25 -4.35
C THR A 63 4.69 15.04 -5.63
N LYS A 64 4.16 14.28 -6.59
CA LYS A 64 4.85 13.90 -7.84
C LYS A 64 6.17 13.14 -7.58
N GLN A 65 6.20 12.32 -6.53
CA GLN A 65 7.40 11.60 -6.12
C GLN A 65 7.10 10.12 -5.83
N PHE A 66 8.09 9.27 -6.11
CA PHE A 66 8.09 7.90 -5.61
C PHE A 66 8.34 7.88 -4.10
N GLN A 67 7.65 6.98 -3.43
CA GLN A 67 7.86 6.73 -2.01
C GLN A 67 9.07 5.81 -1.80
N ALA A 68 9.46 5.59 -0.54
CA ALA A 68 10.49 4.61 -0.21
C ALA A 68 10.12 3.24 -0.78
N PRO A 69 11.06 2.56 -1.47
CA PRO A 69 10.76 1.30 -2.14
C PRO A 69 10.53 0.15 -1.16
N TYR A 70 9.69 -0.78 -1.56
CA TYR A 70 9.54 -2.07 -0.91
C TYR A 70 10.30 -3.13 -1.71
N TYR A 71 10.75 -4.19 -1.01
CA TYR A 71 11.51 -5.26 -1.61
C TYR A 71 10.93 -6.62 -1.23
N ILE A 72 10.97 -7.55 -2.19
CA ILE A 72 10.74 -8.97 -1.99
C ILE A 72 11.92 -9.70 -2.61
N ILE A 73 12.53 -10.60 -1.86
CA ILE A 73 13.58 -11.49 -2.33
C ILE A 73 13.01 -12.91 -2.35
N LEU A 74 12.94 -13.48 -3.52
CA LEU A 74 12.49 -14.85 -3.75
C LEU A 74 13.69 -15.77 -3.89
N LYS A 75 13.59 -16.96 -3.32
CA LYS A 75 14.55 -18.04 -3.49
C LYS A 75 13.85 -19.24 -4.11
N ARG A 76 14.55 -19.94 -5.02
CA ARG A 76 14.05 -21.16 -5.63
C ARG A 76 14.40 -22.34 -4.72
N ASN A 77 13.48 -23.25 -4.58
CA ASN A 77 13.69 -24.47 -3.81
C ASN A 77 14.22 -25.56 -4.77
N ASP A 78 15.42 -26.06 -4.52
CA ASP A 78 16.10 -27.05 -5.37
C ASP A 78 15.36 -28.40 -5.50
N LYS A 79 14.39 -28.68 -4.57
CA LYS A 79 13.69 -29.97 -4.55
C LYS A 79 12.45 -30.00 -5.46
N ASN A 80 11.70 -28.93 -5.53
CA ASN A 80 10.42 -28.85 -6.24
C ASN A 80 10.34 -27.72 -7.25
N ASP A 81 11.45 -27.01 -7.42
CA ASP A 81 11.59 -25.91 -8.39
C ASP A 81 10.60 -24.74 -8.15
N GLU A 82 10.06 -24.61 -6.95
CA GLU A 82 9.13 -23.58 -6.56
C GLU A 82 9.83 -22.39 -5.90
N PHE A 83 9.30 -21.19 -6.09
CA PHE A 83 9.73 -20.02 -5.37
C PHE A 83 9.10 -19.95 -3.98
N PHE A 84 9.86 -19.42 -3.03
CA PHE A 84 9.36 -18.99 -1.74
C PHE A 84 9.95 -17.63 -1.35
N ILE A 85 9.26 -16.92 -0.48
CA ILE A 85 9.72 -15.60 -0.02
C ILE A 85 10.83 -15.79 1.00
N PHE A 86 12.05 -15.43 0.62
CA PHE A 86 13.22 -15.53 1.48
C PHE A 86 13.32 -14.34 2.45
N LYS A 87 13.14 -13.10 1.94
CA LYS A 87 13.10 -11.86 2.72
C LYS A 87 12.20 -10.83 2.06
N HIS A 88 11.62 -9.95 2.85
CA HIS A 88 10.84 -8.82 2.32
C HIS A 88 10.80 -7.64 3.28
N THR A 89 10.47 -6.46 2.76
CA THR A 89 10.16 -5.24 3.52
C THR A 89 8.66 -4.89 3.46
N ILE A 90 7.83 -5.78 2.92
CA ILE A 90 6.38 -5.57 2.79
C ILE A 90 5.74 -5.51 4.17
N PRO A 91 4.91 -4.50 4.47
CA PRO A 91 4.21 -4.37 5.74
C PRO A 91 3.25 -5.53 6.00
N LYS A 92 3.10 -5.91 7.28
CA LYS A 92 2.26 -7.06 7.68
C LYS A 92 0.79 -6.93 7.27
N TYR A 93 0.25 -5.71 7.20
CA TYR A 93 -1.14 -5.47 6.80
C TYR A 93 -1.44 -5.78 5.32
N ILE A 94 -0.43 -6.06 4.51
CA ILE A 94 -0.62 -6.49 3.11
C ILE A 94 -1.01 -7.97 3.00
N HIS A 95 -0.86 -8.75 4.08
CA HIS A 95 -1.15 -10.20 4.10
C HIS A 95 -0.41 -10.98 3.01
N LEU A 96 0.92 -10.77 2.95
CA LEU A 96 1.78 -11.31 1.90
C LEU A 96 1.71 -12.85 1.79
N THR A 97 1.59 -13.55 2.92
CA THR A 97 1.48 -15.03 2.97
C THR A 97 0.22 -15.55 2.24
N GLU A 98 -0.88 -14.80 2.30
CA GLU A 98 -2.09 -15.15 1.55
C GLU A 98 -1.86 -15.04 0.03
N LEU A 99 -1.18 -13.99 -0.40
CA LEU A 99 -0.85 -13.78 -1.82
C LEU A 99 0.18 -14.81 -2.32
N GLU A 100 1.16 -15.14 -1.48
CA GLU A 100 2.16 -16.19 -1.75
C GLU A 100 1.46 -17.52 -2.05
N SER A 101 0.61 -17.99 -1.15
CA SER A 101 -0.11 -19.26 -1.30
C SER A 101 -1.04 -19.30 -2.51
N ARG A 102 -1.61 -18.16 -2.91
CA ARG A 102 -2.56 -18.08 -4.03
C ARG A 102 -1.90 -17.95 -5.40
N TYR A 103 -0.79 -17.23 -5.49
CA TYR A 103 -0.30 -16.77 -6.79
C TYR A 103 1.18 -17.06 -7.05
N LEU A 104 2.07 -17.10 -6.04
CA LEU A 104 3.51 -17.04 -6.25
C LEU A 104 4.02 -18.09 -7.26
N ASN A 105 3.62 -19.34 -7.13
CA ASN A 105 4.05 -20.44 -8.02
C ASN A 105 3.04 -20.79 -9.13
N LEU A 106 1.91 -20.07 -9.21
CA LEU A 106 0.93 -20.21 -10.29
C LEU A 106 1.10 -19.10 -11.33
N ASP A 107 1.26 -17.87 -10.88
CA ASP A 107 1.41 -16.67 -11.73
C ASP A 107 2.19 -15.60 -10.96
N LEU A 108 3.50 -15.56 -11.18
CA LEU A 108 4.40 -14.60 -10.52
C LEU A 108 4.02 -13.14 -10.85
N ASN A 109 3.60 -12.88 -12.10
CA ASN A 109 3.19 -11.53 -12.49
C ASN A 109 1.94 -11.10 -11.72
N LYS A 110 0.98 -11.99 -11.55
CA LYS A 110 -0.22 -11.76 -10.76
C LYS A 110 0.12 -11.54 -9.29
N PHE A 111 1.02 -12.35 -8.71
CA PHE A 111 1.50 -12.17 -7.34
C PHE A 111 2.06 -10.76 -7.13
N VAL A 112 3.01 -10.34 -7.98
CA VAL A 112 3.67 -9.03 -7.88
C VAL A 112 2.67 -7.89 -8.09
N SER A 113 1.78 -8.01 -9.06
CA SER A 113 0.74 -7.02 -9.36
C SER A 113 -0.23 -6.84 -8.18
N GLU A 114 -0.65 -7.92 -7.53
CA GLU A 114 -1.54 -7.85 -6.37
C GLU A 114 -0.86 -7.18 -5.16
N VAL A 115 0.40 -7.51 -4.89
CA VAL A 115 1.18 -6.84 -3.82
C VAL A 115 1.30 -5.35 -4.11
N TYR A 116 1.70 -4.98 -5.33
CA TYR A 116 1.82 -3.59 -5.75
C TYR A 116 0.51 -2.81 -5.65
N THR A 117 -0.58 -3.42 -6.09
CA THR A 117 -1.92 -2.82 -6.02
C THR A 117 -2.33 -2.54 -4.57
N ARG A 118 -2.14 -3.50 -3.66
CA ARG A 118 -2.47 -3.31 -2.24
C ARG A 118 -1.63 -2.19 -1.60
N LEU A 119 -0.32 -2.13 -1.88
CA LEU A 119 0.56 -1.04 -1.42
C LEU A 119 0.10 0.32 -1.95
N SER A 120 -0.22 0.40 -3.24
CA SER A 120 -0.70 1.63 -3.88
C SER A 120 -2.04 2.10 -3.31
N LEU A 121 -2.95 1.18 -2.99
CA LEU A 121 -4.25 1.51 -2.37
C LEU A 121 -4.07 2.09 -0.96
N VAL A 122 -3.16 1.55 -0.15
CA VAL A 122 -2.85 2.12 1.17
C VAL A 122 -2.29 3.53 1.04
N LEU A 123 -1.37 3.77 0.11
CA LEU A 123 -0.87 5.11 -0.17
C LEU A 123 -1.98 6.07 -0.61
N ARG A 124 -2.88 5.63 -1.48
CA ARG A 124 -4.05 6.45 -1.92
C ARG A 124 -4.97 6.80 -0.77
N LYS A 125 -5.27 5.86 0.14
CA LYS A 125 -6.04 6.15 1.36
C LYS A 125 -5.36 7.27 2.15
N LYS A 126 -4.06 7.15 2.43
CA LYS A 126 -3.28 8.18 3.14
C LYS A 126 -3.43 9.55 2.46
N ILE A 127 -3.19 9.64 1.16
CA ILE A 127 -3.29 10.89 0.38
C ILE A 127 -4.70 11.49 0.50
N MET A 128 -5.76 10.68 0.41
CA MET A 128 -7.13 11.17 0.50
C MET A 128 -7.48 11.69 1.90
N LEU A 129 -6.97 11.04 2.96
CA LEU A 129 -7.16 11.51 4.34
C LEU A 129 -6.42 12.83 4.59
N GLU A 130 -5.17 12.96 4.14
CA GLU A 130 -4.40 14.21 4.19
C GLU A 130 -5.10 15.34 3.41
N LYS A 131 -5.72 15.00 2.27
CA LYS A 131 -6.51 15.97 1.49
C LYS A 131 -7.74 16.48 2.24
N VAL A 132 -8.40 15.64 3.03
CA VAL A 132 -9.51 16.08 3.91
C VAL A 132 -9.03 17.12 4.90
N GLU A 133 -7.93 16.88 5.61
CA GLU A 133 -7.38 17.82 6.60
C GLU A 133 -6.96 19.15 5.96
N THR A 134 -6.31 19.08 4.80
CA THR A 134 -5.80 20.29 4.11
C THR A 134 -6.89 21.10 3.43
N SER A 135 -7.97 20.46 3.00
CA SER A 135 -9.08 21.12 2.27
C SER A 135 -10.17 21.67 3.19
N LEU A 136 -10.33 21.11 4.38
CA LEU A 136 -11.43 21.42 5.28
C LEU A 136 -10.92 21.94 6.62
N LYS A 137 -11.34 23.18 6.98
CA LYS A 137 -10.97 23.77 8.27
C LYS A 137 -11.73 23.13 9.42
N GLY A 138 -11.03 22.90 10.53
CA GLY A 138 -11.63 22.37 11.75
C GLY A 138 -11.87 20.86 11.74
N ILE A 139 -11.17 20.14 10.90
CA ILE A 139 -11.09 18.69 10.87
C ILE A 139 -9.64 18.29 11.07
N GLU A 140 -9.39 17.38 11.98
CA GLU A 140 -8.05 16.85 12.30
C GLU A 140 -8.10 15.33 12.37
N LEU A 141 -7.18 14.65 11.72
CA LEU A 141 -6.99 13.19 11.83
C LEU A 141 -6.25 12.90 13.14
N ILE A 142 -6.95 12.39 14.14
CA ILE A 142 -6.40 12.16 15.48
C ILE A 142 -5.94 10.72 15.73
N ASP A 143 -6.42 9.78 14.95
CA ASP A 143 -6.06 8.36 15.06
C ASP A 143 -6.22 7.64 13.74
N ALA A 144 -5.24 6.79 13.40
CA ALA A 144 -5.26 5.94 12.21
C ALA A 144 -4.40 4.69 12.45
N ASP A 145 -4.89 3.54 12.04
CA ASP A 145 -4.07 2.34 11.95
C ASP A 145 -3.10 2.41 10.76
N LEU A 146 -2.06 1.57 10.75
CA LEU A 146 -1.01 1.58 9.73
C LEU A 146 -1.50 1.29 8.31
N SER A 147 -2.64 0.64 8.16
CA SER A 147 -3.28 0.34 6.86
C SER A 147 -4.31 1.39 6.45
N PHE A 148 -4.56 2.38 7.29
CA PHE A 148 -5.66 3.34 7.14
C PHE A 148 -7.02 2.65 6.93
N SER A 149 -7.22 1.50 7.58
CA SER A 149 -8.50 0.79 7.55
C SER A 149 -9.47 1.29 8.60
N LYS A 150 -8.94 1.80 9.72
CA LYS A 150 -9.72 2.46 10.76
C LYS A 150 -9.09 3.81 11.06
N VAL A 151 -9.86 4.87 10.86
CA VAL A 151 -9.39 6.25 11.07
C VAL A 151 -10.41 7.03 11.88
N THR A 152 -9.94 8.00 12.67
CA THR A 152 -10.80 8.85 13.49
C THR A 152 -10.42 10.31 13.29
N PHE A 153 -11.40 11.10 12.92
CA PHE A 153 -11.28 12.55 12.80
C PHE A 153 -11.91 13.24 13.99
N GLN A 154 -11.24 14.27 14.50
CA GLN A 154 -11.79 15.25 15.43
C GLN A 154 -12.38 16.41 14.66
N LEU A 155 -13.59 16.82 15.01
CA LEU A 155 -14.27 17.98 14.41
C LEU A 155 -14.24 19.16 15.37
N SER A 156 -14.26 20.39 14.83
CA SER A 156 -14.24 21.63 15.63
C SER A 156 -15.41 21.78 16.61
N ASN A 157 -16.53 21.11 16.33
CA ASN A 157 -17.72 21.10 17.22
C ASN A 157 -17.60 20.08 18.38
N GLY A 158 -16.44 19.42 18.55
CA GLY A 158 -16.20 18.44 19.61
C GLY A 158 -16.68 17.02 19.31
N LEU A 159 -17.34 16.78 18.18
CA LEU A 159 -17.68 15.44 17.73
C LEU A 159 -16.45 14.75 17.13
N LYS A 160 -16.46 13.42 17.16
CA LYS A 160 -15.49 12.59 16.41
C LYS A 160 -16.20 11.78 15.36
N LEU A 161 -15.57 11.65 14.19
CA LEU A 161 -16.07 10.79 13.12
C LEU A 161 -15.06 9.67 12.87
N GLN A 162 -15.47 8.44 13.17
CA GLN A 162 -14.70 7.25 12.91
C GLN A 162 -15.14 6.61 11.61
N LEU A 163 -14.18 6.31 10.73
CA LEU A 163 -14.40 5.65 9.46
C LEU A 163 -13.72 4.28 9.45
N LEU A 164 -14.42 3.29 8.90
CA LEU A 164 -13.85 2.01 8.50
C LEU A 164 -13.73 2.02 6.97
N LEU A 165 -12.50 1.92 6.49
CA LEU A 165 -12.15 1.99 5.07
C LEU A 165 -11.77 0.59 4.57
N ASP A 166 -12.41 0.16 3.51
CA ASP A 166 -11.99 -0.99 2.73
C ASP A 166 -10.98 -0.56 1.64
N PHE A 167 -10.72 -1.39 0.65
CA PHE A 167 -9.73 -1.10 -0.41
C PHE A 167 -10.08 0.13 -1.25
N THR A 168 -11.35 0.35 -1.55
CA THR A 168 -11.80 1.44 -2.44
C THR A 168 -12.91 2.30 -1.86
N GLU A 169 -13.46 1.93 -0.70
CA GLU A 169 -14.66 2.57 -0.17
C GLU A 169 -14.63 2.73 1.36
N VAL A 170 -15.49 3.64 1.83
CA VAL A 170 -15.87 3.74 3.22
C VAL A 170 -16.93 2.67 3.49
N ALA A 171 -16.55 1.58 4.13
CA ALA A 171 -17.44 0.49 4.47
C ALA A 171 -18.42 0.87 5.58
N ASN A 172 -17.94 1.67 6.56
CA ASN A 172 -18.78 2.15 7.66
C ASN A 172 -18.28 3.50 8.18
N ALA A 173 -19.21 4.26 8.80
CA ALA A 173 -18.90 5.49 9.50
C ALA A 173 -19.68 5.55 10.81
N CYS A 174 -19.08 6.07 11.87
CA CYS A 174 -19.69 6.20 13.18
C CYS A 174 -19.36 7.56 13.78
N VAL A 175 -20.39 8.29 14.21
CA VAL A 175 -20.22 9.53 14.96
C VAL A 175 -20.07 9.19 16.44
N LEU A 176 -18.94 9.55 17.02
CA LEU A 176 -18.64 9.39 18.43
C LEU A 176 -18.90 10.73 19.15
N GLU A 177 -19.69 10.66 20.20
CA GLU A 177 -20.08 11.82 21.00
C GLU A 177 -19.08 12.06 22.12
N SER A 178 -19.05 13.30 22.58
CA SER A 178 -18.36 13.70 23.82
C SER A 178 -19.37 14.24 24.83
N ALA A 179 -18.90 14.53 26.03
CA ALA A 179 -19.77 15.13 27.08
C ALA A 179 -20.44 16.44 26.63
N ASN A 180 -19.75 17.19 25.75
CA ASN A 180 -20.16 18.53 25.31
C ASN A 180 -20.72 18.59 23.88
N ALA A 181 -20.73 17.46 23.16
CA ALA A 181 -21.17 17.42 21.76
C ALA A 181 -22.01 16.17 21.51
N ARG A 182 -23.30 16.38 21.27
CA ARG A 182 -24.27 15.30 20.99
C ARG A 182 -24.96 15.56 19.65
N LEU A 183 -25.37 14.48 19.01
CA LEU A 183 -26.09 14.52 17.74
C LEU A 183 -27.34 13.62 17.85
N SER A 184 -28.48 14.04 17.28
CA SER A 184 -29.65 13.20 17.23
C SER A 184 -29.40 11.89 16.44
N THR A 185 -30.15 10.85 16.77
CA THR A 185 -30.02 9.54 16.11
C THR A 185 -30.23 9.65 14.60
N ASP A 186 -31.20 10.45 14.17
CA ASP A 186 -31.51 10.64 12.74
C ASP A 186 -30.34 11.32 12.00
N LYS A 187 -29.73 12.35 12.60
CA LYS A 187 -28.53 13.00 12.05
C LYS A 187 -27.34 12.04 11.98
N LYS A 188 -27.14 11.17 12.98
CA LYS A 188 -26.07 10.14 12.94
C LYS A 188 -26.26 9.17 11.79
N LEU A 189 -27.49 8.67 11.59
CA LEU A 189 -27.81 7.78 10.49
C LEU A 189 -27.62 8.45 9.11
N LEU A 190 -28.00 9.73 9.02
CA LEU A 190 -27.76 10.51 7.80
C LEU A 190 -26.29 10.70 7.49
N VAL A 191 -25.47 11.07 8.49
CA VAL A 191 -24.01 11.17 8.34
C VAL A 191 -23.41 9.83 7.92
N GLN A 192 -23.82 8.74 8.54
CA GLN A 192 -23.38 7.41 8.17
C GLN A 192 -23.72 7.07 6.71
N SER A 193 -24.89 7.42 6.24
CA SER A 193 -25.32 7.22 4.86
C SER A 193 -24.51 8.04 3.88
N ILE A 194 -24.26 9.33 4.17
CA ILE A 194 -23.44 10.24 3.34
C ILE A 194 -22.02 9.71 3.20
N MET A 195 -21.42 9.22 4.29
CA MET A 195 -20.02 8.80 4.29
C MET A 195 -19.78 7.49 3.56
N LYS A 196 -20.74 6.58 3.43
CA LYS A 196 -20.60 5.28 2.74
C LYS A 196 -20.23 5.42 1.27
N GLY A 197 -19.56 4.37 0.73
CA GLY A 197 -19.16 4.26 -0.67
C GLY A 197 -17.78 4.83 -0.94
N SER A 198 -17.47 5.16 -2.19
CA SER A 198 -16.12 5.54 -2.64
C SER A 198 -15.44 6.59 -1.76
N TYR A 199 -14.19 6.32 -1.32
CA TYR A 199 -13.41 7.30 -0.57
C TYR A 199 -12.76 8.37 -1.47
N PHE A 200 -12.79 8.23 -2.80
CA PHE A 200 -12.28 9.25 -3.72
C PHE A 200 -13.05 10.57 -3.64
N THR A 201 -14.29 10.53 -3.20
CA THR A 201 -15.14 11.71 -2.96
C THR A 201 -15.21 12.11 -1.48
N LEU A 202 -14.22 11.72 -0.68
CA LEU A 202 -14.26 11.86 0.76
C LEU A 202 -14.37 13.33 1.21
N VAL A 203 -13.70 14.26 0.52
CA VAL A 203 -13.78 15.71 0.81
C VAL A 203 -15.21 16.20 0.68
N ASP A 204 -15.91 15.87 -0.42
CA ASP A 204 -17.28 16.30 -0.68
C ASP A 204 -18.26 15.68 0.34
N LYS A 205 -18.02 14.41 0.69
CA LYS A 205 -18.79 13.72 1.75
C LYS A 205 -18.62 14.37 3.11
N PHE A 206 -17.40 14.76 3.47
CA PHE A 206 -17.16 15.50 4.71
C PHE A 206 -17.86 16.85 4.71
N GLN A 207 -17.82 17.59 3.59
CA GLN A 207 -18.56 18.85 3.48
C GLN A 207 -20.05 18.66 3.72
N SER A 208 -20.66 17.67 3.09
CA SER A 208 -22.07 17.33 3.24
C SER A 208 -22.39 16.87 4.68
N ALA A 209 -21.53 16.04 5.28
CA ALA A 209 -21.70 15.58 6.65
C ALA A 209 -21.57 16.72 7.68
N LEU A 210 -20.65 17.65 7.47
CA LEU A 210 -20.50 18.82 8.32
C LEU A 210 -21.76 19.71 8.35
N GLU A 211 -22.44 19.87 7.21
CA GLU A 211 -23.71 20.61 7.15
C GLU A 211 -24.78 19.96 8.05
N VAL A 212 -24.88 18.62 8.01
CA VAL A 212 -25.83 17.87 8.87
C VAL A 212 -25.46 17.97 10.35
N MET A 213 -24.15 18.03 10.66
CA MET A 213 -23.65 18.07 12.04
C MET A 213 -23.63 19.49 12.65
N LYS A 214 -24.05 20.52 11.91
CA LYS A 214 -24.24 21.86 12.49
C LYS A 214 -25.28 21.81 13.64
N PRO A 215 -25.05 22.55 14.72
CA PRO A 215 -26.05 22.68 15.76
C PRO A 215 -27.33 23.31 15.19
N ASP A 216 -28.48 22.77 15.60
CA ASP A 216 -29.76 23.39 15.28
C ASP A 216 -29.81 24.70 16.07
N TYR A 217 -29.56 25.83 15.43
CA TYR A 217 -29.91 27.13 16.00
C TYR A 217 -31.44 27.21 15.98
N SER A 218 -32.08 26.65 17.03
CA SER A 218 -33.46 27.02 17.33
C SER A 218 -33.45 28.51 17.67
N MET A 219 -34.10 29.34 16.84
CA MET A 219 -34.42 30.71 17.15
C MET A 219 -35.31 30.77 18.37
#